data_dfdd7bd796fe763528070e1a115c78e8
#
_entry.id   dfdd7bd796fe763528070e1a115c78e8
#
_cell.length_a   1.000
_cell.length_b   1.000
_cell.length_c   1.000
_cell.angle_alpha   90.00
_cell.angle_beta   90.00
_cell.angle_gamma   90.00
#
_symmetry.space_group_name_H-M   'P 1'
#
loop_
_entity.id
_entity.type
_entity.pdbx_description
1 polymer ?
#
loop_
_entity_poly.entity_id
_entity_poly.type
_entity_poly.pdbx_seq_one_letter_code
_entity_poly.pdbx_strand_id
1 'polypeptide(L)'
;MSNMTTLGNVFDRVHEMSRNYHDKFIEVREISFESLETISISDEPHRLKPIAQMSISNRLGIPFHYLKKCPPDIQRLNLNHWLQYERNEELFFRFNRDDVRAIFTPRYIPTDNTEVLEKLKSLDYPLDIRVQSSIDDEFMMVNIPDGRQSFTINGERMTPGISVSNSEVGLASLSIAA
;
A
#
# COMPACT_ATOMS: atom_id res chain seq x y z
N MET A 1 -11.36 5.75 9.26
CA MET A 1 -11.60 6.53 10.50
C MET A 1 -10.43 6.29 11.43
N SER A 2 -9.88 7.36 12.01
CA SER A 2 -8.77 7.27 12.98
C SER A 2 -9.31 6.78 14.32
N ASN A 3 -8.69 5.74 14.89
CA ASN A 3 -9.09 5.13 16.16
C ASN A 3 -8.00 5.33 17.22
N MET A 4 -8.44 5.55 18.46
CA MET A 4 -7.55 5.50 19.62
C MET A 4 -7.33 4.05 20.04
N THR A 5 -6.06 3.64 20.09
CA THR A 5 -5.65 2.28 20.45
C THR A 5 -4.31 2.31 21.19
N THR A 6 -3.72 1.17 21.52
CA THR A 6 -2.34 1.09 22.02
C THR A 6 -1.36 0.84 20.88
N LEU A 7 -0.12 1.23 21.05
CA LEU A 7 0.94 0.96 20.07
C LEU A 7 1.11 -0.55 19.85
N GLY A 8 1.01 -1.37 20.90
CA GLY A 8 1.04 -2.84 20.78
C GLY A 8 -0.05 -3.38 19.87
N ASN A 9 -1.29 -2.90 20.02
CA ASN A 9 -2.38 -3.30 19.12
C ASN A 9 -2.14 -2.88 17.65
N VAL A 10 -1.43 -1.77 17.42
CA VAL A 10 -1.02 -1.37 16.06
C VAL A 10 -0.04 -2.39 15.47
N PHE A 11 0.96 -2.83 16.25
CA PHE A 11 1.89 -3.88 15.83
C PHE A 11 1.15 -5.18 15.49
N ASP A 12 0.31 -5.66 16.40
CA ASP A 12 -0.44 -6.90 16.20
C ASP A 12 -1.30 -6.84 14.92
N ARG A 13 -1.99 -5.72 14.71
CA ARG A 13 -2.83 -5.52 13.52
C ARG A 13 -2.01 -5.54 12.23
N VAL A 14 -0.90 -4.83 12.17
CA VAL A 14 -0.05 -4.80 10.96
C VAL A 14 0.55 -6.18 10.68
N HIS A 15 1.01 -6.89 11.71
CA HIS A 15 1.52 -8.26 11.56
C HIS A 15 0.44 -9.22 11.06
N GLU A 16 -0.79 -9.11 11.56
CA GLU A 16 -1.90 -9.93 11.09
C GLU A 16 -2.25 -9.65 9.63
N MET A 17 -2.32 -8.38 9.24
CA MET A 17 -2.61 -7.97 7.86
C MET A 17 -1.54 -8.46 6.89
N SER A 18 -0.26 -8.36 7.26
CA SER A 18 0.87 -8.72 6.40
C SER A 18 1.15 -10.22 6.32
N ARG A 19 0.46 -11.06 7.10
CA ARG A 19 0.73 -12.51 7.21
C ARG A 19 0.74 -13.25 5.86
N ASN A 20 -0.06 -12.80 4.91
CA ASN A 20 -0.20 -13.40 3.58
C ASN A 20 0.35 -12.51 2.47
N TYR A 21 1.10 -11.45 2.82
CA TYR A 21 1.72 -10.60 1.83
C TYR A 21 2.98 -11.26 1.28
N HIS A 22 3.15 -11.15 -0.02
CA HIS A 22 4.37 -11.58 -0.70
C HIS A 22 4.55 -10.79 -1.99
N ASP A 23 5.78 -10.75 -2.47
CA ASP A 23 6.18 -9.98 -3.63
C ASP A 23 6.82 -10.90 -4.67
N LYS A 24 6.58 -10.59 -5.96
CA LYS A 24 7.19 -11.32 -7.07
C LYS A 24 7.56 -10.37 -8.20
N PHE A 25 8.69 -10.64 -8.88
CA PHE A 25 8.97 -10.15 -10.22
C PHE A 25 8.31 -11.09 -11.22
N ILE A 26 7.56 -10.53 -12.17
CA ILE A 26 6.81 -11.29 -13.18
C ILE A 26 7.16 -10.73 -14.54
N GLU A 27 7.58 -11.62 -15.44
CA GLU A 27 7.89 -11.25 -16.81
C GLU A 27 6.62 -10.79 -17.55
N VAL A 28 6.72 -9.69 -18.29
CA VAL A 28 5.57 -9.09 -18.99
C VAL A 28 4.95 -10.06 -19.97
N ARG A 29 5.74 -10.96 -20.58
CA ARG A 29 5.25 -12.00 -21.50
C ARG A 29 4.36 -13.06 -20.84
N GLU A 30 4.43 -13.21 -19.52
CA GLU A 30 3.59 -14.13 -18.74
C GLU A 30 2.27 -13.50 -18.30
N ILE A 31 2.08 -12.21 -18.62
CA ILE A 31 0.92 -11.43 -18.19
C ILE A 31 -0.08 -11.29 -19.33
N SER A 32 -1.36 -11.49 -19.02
CA SER A 32 -2.47 -11.07 -19.87
C SER A 32 -3.64 -10.60 -19.01
N PHE A 33 -4.52 -9.78 -19.57
CA PHE A 33 -5.69 -9.27 -18.86
C PHE A 33 -6.95 -9.92 -19.42
N GLU A 34 -7.82 -10.39 -18.56
CA GLU A 34 -9.18 -10.81 -18.90
C GLU A 34 -10.15 -9.63 -18.78
N SER A 35 -9.91 -8.74 -17.82
CA SER A 35 -10.64 -7.50 -17.59
C SER A 35 -9.79 -6.54 -16.77
N LEU A 36 -10.35 -5.41 -16.36
CA LEU A 36 -9.71 -4.50 -15.40
C LEU A 36 -9.57 -5.11 -14.00
N GLU A 37 -10.43 -6.06 -13.65
CA GLU A 37 -10.45 -6.70 -12.33
C GLU A 37 -9.66 -8.01 -12.28
N THR A 38 -9.35 -8.60 -13.45
CA THR A 38 -8.73 -9.92 -13.54
C THR A 38 -7.54 -9.93 -14.48
N ILE A 39 -6.40 -10.31 -13.94
CA ILE A 39 -5.14 -10.53 -14.64
C ILE A 39 -4.82 -12.03 -14.63
N SER A 40 -4.35 -12.56 -15.73
CA SER A 40 -3.78 -13.90 -15.83
C SER A 40 -2.26 -13.79 -15.79
N ILE A 41 -1.63 -14.56 -14.93
CA ILE A 41 -0.17 -14.66 -14.77
C ILE A 41 0.20 -16.13 -14.94
N SER A 42 0.98 -16.46 -15.97
CA SER A 42 1.32 -17.85 -16.32
C SER A 42 0.06 -18.73 -16.43
N ASP A 43 -1.00 -18.21 -17.05
CA ASP A 43 -2.33 -18.85 -17.21
C ASP A 43 -3.16 -19.04 -15.94
N GLU A 44 -2.71 -18.51 -14.80
CA GLU A 44 -3.46 -18.53 -13.55
C GLU A 44 -4.16 -17.15 -13.32
N PRO A 45 -5.48 -17.13 -13.05
CA PRO A 45 -6.21 -15.89 -12.85
C PRO A 45 -5.97 -15.32 -11.45
N HIS A 46 -5.72 -14.02 -11.38
CA HIS A 46 -5.57 -13.26 -10.14
C HIS A 46 -6.48 -12.02 -10.15
N ARG A 47 -7.03 -11.68 -9.01
CA ARG A 47 -7.83 -10.48 -8.85
C ARG A 47 -6.93 -9.26 -8.67
N LEU A 48 -7.20 -8.18 -9.41
CA LEU A 48 -6.59 -6.87 -9.20
C LEU A 48 -7.38 -6.06 -8.17
N LYS A 49 -6.72 -5.65 -7.09
CA LYS A 49 -7.28 -4.68 -6.15
C LYS A 49 -7.38 -3.29 -6.81
N PRO A 50 -8.23 -2.36 -6.30
CA PRO A 50 -8.46 -1.05 -6.94
C PRO A 50 -7.19 -0.25 -7.23
N ILE A 51 -6.22 -0.27 -6.33
CA ILE A 51 -4.95 0.44 -6.53
C ILE A 51 -4.13 -0.20 -7.65
N ALA A 52 -4.08 -1.53 -7.72
CA ALA A 52 -3.41 -2.23 -8.81
C ALA A 52 -4.07 -1.94 -10.18
N GLN A 53 -5.40 -1.87 -10.23
CA GLN A 53 -6.15 -1.47 -11.43
C GLN A 53 -5.77 -0.06 -11.89
N MET A 54 -5.74 0.89 -10.97
CA MET A 54 -5.37 2.28 -11.26
C MET A 54 -3.90 2.38 -11.69
N SER A 55 -3.01 1.70 -10.98
CA SER A 55 -1.57 1.68 -11.24
C SER A 55 -1.26 1.15 -12.64
N ILE A 56 -1.82 -0.01 -13.01
CA ILE A 56 -1.58 -0.59 -14.35
C ILE A 56 -2.20 0.25 -15.46
N SER A 57 -3.40 0.81 -15.25
CA SER A 57 -4.02 1.69 -16.24
C SER A 57 -3.16 2.91 -16.53
N ASN A 58 -2.69 3.59 -15.49
CA ASN A 58 -1.81 4.75 -15.61
C ASN A 58 -0.48 4.39 -16.27
N ARG A 59 0.10 3.25 -15.92
CA ARG A 59 1.35 2.75 -16.51
C ARG A 59 1.21 2.53 -18.02
N LEU A 60 0.12 1.94 -18.45
CA LEU A 60 -0.16 1.68 -19.85
C LEU A 60 -0.69 2.92 -20.60
N GLY A 61 -0.76 4.08 -19.94
CA GLY A 61 -1.24 5.33 -20.53
C GLY A 61 -2.74 5.34 -20.83
N ILE A 62 -3.52 4.45 -20.21
CA ILE A 62 -4.96 4.37 -20.40
C ILE A 62 -5.65 5.13 -19.27
N PRO A 63 -6.51 6.14 -19.56
CA PRO A 63 -7.23 6.84 -18.51
C PRO A 63 -8.11 5.88 -17.68
N PHE A 64 -7.82 5.75 -16.38
CA PHE A 64 -8.50 4.78 -15.50
C PHE A 64 -10.02 4.93 -15.51
N HIS A 65 -10.52 6.19 -15.45
CA HIS A 65 -11.97 6.44 -15.47
C HIS A 65 -12.66 6.03 -16.77
N TYR A 66 -11.96 6.11 -17.90
CA TYR A 66 -12.44 5.59 -19.18
C TYR A 66 -12.52 4.07 -19.11
N LEU A 67 -11.41 3.43 -18.76
CA LEU A 67 -11.32 1.97 -18.73
C LEU A 67 -12.36 1.35 -17.79
N LYS A 68 -12.59 1.96 -16.62
CA LYS A 68 -13.59 1.52 -15.66
C LYS A 68 -15.04 1.56 -16.19
N LYS A 69 -15.33 2.40 -17.19
CA LYS A 69 -16.65 2.49 -17.83
C LYS A 69 -16.82 1.53 -19.00
N CYS A 70 -15.71 0.98 -19.50
CA CYS A 70 -15.76 0.04 -20.61
C CYS A 70 -16.29 -1.33 -20.17
N PRO A 71 -16.98 -2.07 -21.04
CA PRO A 71 -17.29 -3.47 -20.80
C PRO A 71 -16.02 -4.32 -20.77
N PRO A 72 -16.03 -5.50 -20.12
CA PRO A 72 -14.83 -6.33 -19.89
C PRO A 72 -14.04 -6.70 -21.16
N ASP A 73 -14.72 -6.94 -22.29
CA ASP A 73 -14.08 -7.23 -23.57
C ASP A 73 -13.25 -6.05 -24.09
N ILE A 74 -13.76 -4.82 -23.97
CA ILE A 74 -13.04 -3.60 -24.33
C ILE A 74 -11.89 -3.33 -23.37
N GLN A 75 -12.08 -3.57 -22.07
CA GLN A 75 -11.00 -3.49 -21.06
C GLN A 75 -9.87 -4.44 -21.45
N ARG A 76 -10.18 -5.71 -21.72
CA ARG A 76 -9.23 -6.73 -22.14
C ARG A 76 -8.44 -6.32 -23.38
N LEU A 77 -9.14 -5.86 -24.42
CA LEU A 77 -8.50 -5.43 -25.66
C LEU A 77 -7.53 -4.24 -25.42
N ASN A 78 -7.96 -3.22 -24.70
CA ASN A 78 -7.11 -2.07 -24.40
C ASN A 78 -5.88 -2.46 -23.58
N LEU A 79 -6.07 -3.17 -22.47
CA LEU A 79 -4.99 -3.54 -21.57
C LEU A 79 -3.94 -4.40 -22.26
N ASN A 80 -4.35 -5.45 -22.97
CA ASN A 80 -3.42 -6.34 -23.68
C ASN A 80 -2.77 -5.65 -24.88
N HIS A 81 -3.49 -4.74 -25.57
CA HIS A 81 -2.89 -3.96 -26.66
C HIS A 81 -1.72 -3.10 -26.14
N TRP A 82 -1.94 -2.31 -25.08
CA TRP A 82 -0.90 -1.42 -24.57
C TRP A 82 0.17 -2.13 -23.77
N LEU A 83 -0.11 -3.31 -23.20
CA LEU A 83 0.88 -4.13 -22.52
C LEU A 83 2.04 -4.55 -23.46
N GLN A 84 1.78 -4.71 -24.74
CA GLN A 84 2.81 -5.05 -25.75
C GLN A 84 3.88 -3.95 -25.91
N TYR A 85 3.57 -2.74 -25.46
CA TYR A 85 4.49 -1.59 -25.51
C TYR A 85 5.13 -1.28 -24.14
N GLU A 86 4.92 -2.16 -23.15
CA GLU A 86 5.64 -2.04 -21.88
C GLU A 86 7.14 -2.21 -22.11
N ARG A 87 7.93 -1.27 -21.55
CA ARG A 87 9.37 -1.20 -21.81
C ARG A 87 10.21 -2.08 -20.89
N ASN A 88 9.64 -2.45 -19.73
CA ASN A 88 10.33 -3.34 -18.81
C ASN A 88 10.02 -4.78 -19.20
N GLU A 89 11.04 -5.64 -19.13
CA GLU A 89 10.87 -7.07 -19.38
C GLU A 89 10.10 -7.76 -18.26
N GLU A 90 10.17 -7.22 -17.04
CA GLU A 90 9.47 -7.68 -15.85
C GLU A 90 8.83 -6.52 -15.08
N LEU A 91 7.86 -6.81 -14.25
CA LEU A 91 7.22 -5.88 -13.32
C LEU A 91 7.24 -6.45 -11.90
N PHE A 92 7.26 -5.56 -10.91
CA PHE A 92 7.23 -5.93 -9.50
C PHE A 92 5.79 -5.93 -8.99
N PHE A 93 5.33 -7.09 -8.53
CA PHE A 93 3.97 -7.31 -8.04
C PHE A 93 3.96 -7.52 -6.53
N ARG A 94 3.01 -6.88 -5.87
CA ARG A 94 2.70 -7.10 -4.46
C ARG A 94 1.37 -7.81 -4.31
N PHE A 95 1.35 -8.88 -3.54
CA PHE A 95 0.19 -9.75 -3.36
C PHE A 95 -0.31 -9.75 -1.92
N ASN A 96 -1.59 -10.07 -1.77
CA ASN A 96 -2.18 -10.58 -0.54
C ASN A 96 -2.87 -11.91 -0.90
N ARG A 97 -2.30 -13.04 -0.54
CA ARG A 97 -2.64 -14.36 -1.09
C ARG A 97 -2.57 -14.29 -2.63
N ASP A 98 -3.69 -14.56 -3.31
CA ASP A 98 -3.77 -14.54 -4.76
C ASP A 98 -4.24 -13.18 -5.34
N ASP A 99 -4.61 -12.22 -4.49
CA ASP A 99 -5.01 -10.88 -4.93
C ASP A 99 -3.78 -9.98 -5.16
N VAL A 100 -3.71 -9.32 -6.31
CA VAL A 100 -2.69 -8.33 -6.63
C VAL A 100 -3.07 -7.00 -5.97
N ARG A 101 -2.24 -6.52 -5.03
CA ARG A 101 -2.42 -5.26 -4.30
C ARG A 101 -1.88 -4.07 -5.08
N ALA A 102 -0.71 -4.22 -5.69
CA ALA A 102 -0.02 -3.16 -6.44
C ALA A 102 0.92 -3.74 -7.49
N ILE A 103 1.20 -2.93 -8.54
CA ILE A 103 2.13 -3.25 -9.63
C ILE A 103 3.05 -2.06 -9.82
N PHE A 104 4.37 -2.31 -9.79
CA PHE A 104 5.41 -1.29 -9.89
C PHE A 104 6.44 -1.61 -10.98
N THR A 105 7.36 -0.68 -11.21
CA THR A 105 8.56 -0.94 -12.00
C THR A 105 9.52 -1.86 -11.23
N PRO A 106 10.44 -2.55 -11.91
CA PRO A 106 11.49 -3.35 -11.25
C PRO A 106 12.41 -2.53 -10.31
N ARG A 107 12.40 -1.19 -10.45
CA ARG A 107 13.22 -0.28 -9.63
C ARG A 107 12.56 0.10 -8.30
N TYR A 108 11.32 -0.33 -8.09
CA TYR A 108 10.62 -0.03 -6.84
C TYR A 108 11.30 -0.74 -5.67
N ILE A 109 11.57 0.03 -4.62
CA ILE A 109 12.08 -0.49 -3.36
C ILE A 109 10.92 -0.50 -2.37
N PRO A 110 10.44 -1.67 -1.97
CA PRO A 110 9.33 -1.76 -1.01
C PRO A 110 9.77 -1.23 0.35
N THR A 111 8.85 -0.60 1.04
CA THR A 111 8.97 -0.22 2.45
C THR A 111 7.75 -0.75 3.17
N ASP A 112 7.92 -1.83 3.90
CA ASP A 112 6.82 -2.51 4.55
C ASP A 112 6.44 -1.84 5.88
N ASN A 113 5.14 -1.83 6.18
CA ASN A 113 4.64 -1.28 7.44
C ASN A 113 5.25 -1.99 8.66
N THR A 114 5.53 -3.29 8.55
CA THR A 114 6.23 -4.06 9.59
C THR A 114 7.63 -3.52 9.83
N GLU A 115 8.40 -3.22 8.79
CA GLU A 115 9.74 -2.64 8.92
C GLU A 115 9.72 -1.24 9.55
N VAL A 116 8.74 -0.42 9.15
CA VAL A 116 8.53 0.91 9.71
C VAL A 116 8.24 0.82 11.20
N LEU A 117 7.36 -0.09 11.61
CA LEU A 117 7.02 -0.30 13.02
C LEU A 117 8.19 -0.86 13.83
N GLU A 118 8.96 -1.81 13.31
CA GLU A 118 10.15 -2.32 13.99
C GLU A 118 11.21 -1.21 14.23
N LYS A 119 11.36 -0.27 13.29
CA LYS A 119 12.18 0.91 13.50
C LYS A 119 11.61 1.85 14.58
N LEU A 120 10.29 2.02 14.65
CA LEU A 120 9.64 2.77 15.72
C LEU A 120 9.85 2.12 17.11
N LYS A 121 9.89 0.81 17.17
CA LYS A 121 10.16 0.06 18.42
C LYS A 121 11.53 0.39 18.98
N SER A 122 12.53 0.68 18.14
CA SER A 122 13.87 1.08 18.58
C SER A 122 13.92 2.47 19.26
N LEU A 123 12.83 3.23 19.22
CA LEU A 123 12.69 4.52 19.92
C LEU A 123 12.19 4.39 21.36
N ASP A 124 12.09 3.17 21.89
CA ASP A 124 11.71 2.83 23.28
C ASP A 124 10.35 3.43 23.72
N TYR A 125 9.39 3.56 22.80
CA TYR A 125 8.03 3.89 23.19
C TYR A 125 7.39 2.67 23.87
N PRO A 126 6.69 2.89 25.03
CA PRO A 126 5.95 1.82 25.68
C PRO A 126 4.84 1.26 24.76
N LEU A 127 4.69 -0.06 24.69
CA LEU A 127 3.68 -0.70 23.84
C LEU A 127 2.24 -0.41 24.29
N ASP A 128 2.05 -0.03 25.54
CA ASP A 128 0.76 0.37 26.14
C ASP A 128 0.42 1.85 25.92
N ILE A 129 1.36 2.64 25.34
CA ILE A 129 1.07 4.05 25.02
C ILE A 129 -0.13 4.16 24.09
N ARG A 130 -1.03 5.08 24.40
CA ARG A 130 -2.20 5.35 23.58
C ARG A 130 -1.80 6.18 22.37
N VAL A 131 -2.15 5.68 21.19
CA VAL A 131 -1.85 6.28 19.89
C VAL A 131 -3.14 6.48 19.09
N GLN A 132 -3.11 7.45 18.20
CA GLN A 132 -4.15 7.60 17.20
C GLN A 132 -3.67 6.91 15.92
N SER A 133 -4.44 5.97 15.39
CA SER A 133 -4.04 5.23 14.19
C SER A 133 -5.17 5.11 13.17
N SER A 134 -4.78 5.05 11.90
CA SER A 134 -5.63 4.65 10.78
C SER A 134 -4.83 3.66 9.94
N ILE A 135 -5.31 2.43 9.84
CA ILE A 135 -4.60 1.35 9.17
C ILE A 135 -5.59 0.54 8.35
N ASP A 136 -5.34 0.44 7.06
CA ASP A 136 -6.06 -0.40 6.13
C ASP A 136 -5.10 -1.04 5.10
N ASP A 137 -5.64 -1.71 4.08
CA ASP A 137 -4.84 -2.41 3.04
C ASP A 137 -4.00 -1.46 2.17
N GLU A 138 -4.27 -0.16 2.21
CA GLU A 138 -3.70 0.83 1.31
C GLU A 138 -2.76 1.80 2.01
N PHE A 139 -3.06 2.13 3.28
CA PHE A 139 -2.38 3.19 4.01
C PHE A 139 -2.29 2.91 5.50
N MET A 140 -1.16 3.28 6.10
CA MET A 140 -0.93 3.29 7.54
C MET A 140 -0.59 4.71 7.99
N MET A 141 -1.24 5.15 9.08
CA MET A 141 -0.87 6.36 9.82
C MET A 141 -0.92 6.06 11.32
N VAL A 142 0.11 6.47 12.03
CA VAL A 142 0.22 6.33 13.50
C VAL A 142 0.74 7.63 14.09
N ASN A 143 -0.02 8.23 15.00
CA ASN A 143 0.38 9.41 15.76
C ASN A 143 0.68 8.99 17.20
N ILE A 144 1.94 9.15 17.62
CA ILE A 144 2.45 8.77 18.92
C ILE A 144 2.68 10.04 19.73
N PRO A 145 1.89 10.35 20.77
CA PRO A 145 2.10 11.52 21.59
C PRO A 145 3.31 11.32 22.53
N ASP A 146 4.14 12.36 22.70
CA ASP A 146 5.19 12.37 23.72
C ASP A 146 4.75 13.16 24.95
N GLY A 147 4.08 12.48 25.86
CA GLY A 147 3.58 13.09 27.09
C GLY A 147 4.66 13.66 28.02
N ARG A 148 5.94 13.29 27.81
CA ARG A 148 7.09 13.78 28.59
C ARG A 148 7.41 15.25 28.29
N GLN A 149 7.04 15.72 27.10
CA GLN A 149 7.30 17.06 26.59
C GLN A 149 6.05 17.95 26.53
N SER A 150 5.00 17.61 27.27
CA SER A 150 3.78 18.42 27.29
C SER A 150 4.05 19.82 27.83
N PHE A 151 3.46 20.84 27.20
CA PHE A 151 3.56 22.24 27.60
C PHE A 151 2.19 22.92 27.50
N THR A 152 2.07 24.11 28.09
CA THR A 152 0.81 24.85 28.08
C THR A 152 0.97 26.16 27.33
N ILE A 153 0.10 26.42 26.35
CA ILE A 153 0.00 27.70 25.64
C ILE A 153 -1.41 28.24 25.84
N ASN A 154 -1.53 29.48 26.31
CA ASN A 154 -2.80 30.16 26.54
C ASN A 154 -3.82 29.35 27.38
N GLY A 155 -3.31 28.55 28.33
CA GLY A 155 -4.17 27.70 29.20
C GLY A 155 -4.52 26.33 28.59
N GLU A 156 -4.18 26.07 27.34
CA GLU A 156 -4.37 24.77 26.69
C GLU A 156 -3.11 23.91 26.80
N ARG A 157 -3.28 22.66 27.23
CA ARG A 157 -2.19 21.68 27.28
C ARG A 157 -1.95 21.10 25.90
N MET A 158 -0.75 21.27 25.39
CA MET A 158 -0.28 20.71 24.13
C MET A 158 0.72 19.58 24.39
N THR A 159 0.57 18.51 23.66
CA THR A 159 1.46 17.35 23.72
C THR A 159 2.06 17.15 22.33
N PRO A 160 3.38 17.40 22.17
CA PRO A 160 4.05 17.09 20.90
C PRO A 160 4.03 15.59 20.66
N GLY A 161 4.28 15.18 19.43
CA GLY A 161 4.29 13.77 19.08
C GLY A 161 4.89 13.51 17.72
N ILE A 162 5.08 12.25 17.39
CA ILE A 162 5.57 11.82 16.08
C ILE A 162 4.38 11.27 15.31
N SER A 163 4.22 11.75 14.06
CA SER A 163 3.31 11.19 13.08
C SER A 163 4.10 10.39 12.06
N VAL A 164 3.74 9.13 11.89
CA VAL A 164 4.34 8.24 10.89
C VAL A 164 3.25 7.78 9.94
N SER A 165 3.51 7.90 8.65
CA SER A 165 2.60 7.37 7.62
C SER A 165 3.37 6.65 6.50
N ASN A 166 2.76 5.61 5.96
CA ASN A 166 3.33 4.82 4.87
C ASN A 166 2.22 4.19 4.01
N SER A 167 2.53 3.97 2.74
CA SER A 167 1.67 3.19 1.83
C SER A 167 2.49 2.15 1.10
N GLU A 168 2.20 0.89 1.37
CA GLU A 168 2.84 -0.25 0.70
C GLU A 168 2.40 -0.43 -0.75
N VAL A 169 1.33 0.25 -1.16
CA VAL A 169 0.75 0.17 -2.51
C VAL A 169 1.01 1.44 -3.36
N GLY A 170 1.85 2.36 -2.85
CA GLY A 170 2.32 3.51 -3.61
C GLY A 170 1.39 4.71 -3.65
N LEU A 171 0.41 4.82 -2.73
CA LEU A 171 -0.43 6.01 -2.59
C LEU A 171 0.32 7.19 -1.97
N ALA A 172 1.30 6.91 -1.13
CA ALA A 172 2.14 7.90 -0.46
C ALA A 172 3.52 7.32 -0.16
N SER A 173 4.51 8.18 -0.06
CA SER A 173 5.84 7.83 0.44
C SER A 173 5.82 7.71 1.97
N LEU A 174 6.79 6.99 2.54
CA LEU A 174 7.04 7.02 3.98
C LEU A 174 7.28 8.47 4.42
N SER A 175 6.53 8.90 5.42
CA SER A 175 6.66 10.23 6.02
C SER A 175 6.76 10.10 7.53
N ILE A 176 7.68 10.87 8.13
CA ILE A 176 7.83 11.04 9.56
C ILE A 176 7.82 12.54 9.84
N ALA A 177 6.89 12.98 10.66
CA ALA A 177 6.74 14.38 11.09
C ALA A 177 6.66 14.46 12.61
N ALA A 178 7.19 15.56 13.20
CA ALA A 178 7.15 15.87 14.63
C ALA A 178 6.49 17.21 14.88
#